data_522f9b1ee43e51fb5e4708cee52652a2
#
_entry.id   522f9b1ee43e51fb5e4708cee52652a2
#
_cell.length_a   1.000
_cell.length_b   1.000
_cell.length_c   1.000
_cell.angle_alpha   90.00
_cell.angle_beta   90.00
_cell.angle_gamma   90.00
#
_symmetry.space_group_name_H-M   'P 1'
#
loop_
_entity.id
_entity.type
_entity.pdbx_description
1 polymer ?
#
loop_
_entity_poly.entity_id
_entity_poly.type
_entity_poly.pdbx_seq_one_letter_code
_entity_poly.pdbx_strand_id
1 'polypeptide(L)'
;MQPELERELIRKCKSGDARFYEPLVRAYEPVGLRLAVAMMGNTEDAQDALQEAFIKTFDTLHRFDLRRPFGPWFFQILRNQCRDMLRSRKAKFRMEEVDEKIEERPADAERGPERARQRNDARAVLWKGLERIGPEHREVLVLKELEGFRYGEIAQILEIPEGTVASRLYHARHALREALVEMNVEYP
;
A
#
# COMPACT_ATOMS: atom_id res chain seq x y z
N MET A 1 4.01 14.84 -7.00
CA MET A 1 4.80 15.31 -8.18
C MET A 1 3.86 16.04 -9.13
N GLN A 2 4.34 17.07 -9.87
CA GLN A 2 3.50 17.76 -10.88
C GLN A 2 3.29 16.84 -12.09
N PRO A 3 2.07 16.77 -12.67
CA PRO A 3 1.76 15.82 -13.75
C PRO A 3 2.61 16.00 -15.02
N GLU A 4 2.98 17.23 -15.34
CA GLU A 4 3.82 17.54 -16.51
C GLU A 4 5.24 17.01 -16.35
N LEU A 5 5.84 17.23 -15.17
CA LEU A 5 7.16 16.72 -14.82
C LEU A 5 7.17 15.19 -14.83
N GLU A 6 6.13 14.56 -14.26
CA GLU A 6 5.99 13.10 -14.26
C GLU A 6 6.00 12.55 -15.69
N ARG A 7 5.18 13.12 -16.58
CA ARG A 7 5.14 12.71 -17.98
C ARG A 7 6.47 12.89 -18.70
N GLU A 8 7.20 13.97 -18.39
CA GLU A 8 8.52 14.22 -18.97
C GLU A 8 9.52 13.17 -18.52
N LEU A 9 9.59 12.87 -17.22
CA LEU A 9 10.47 11.83 -16.66
C LEU A 9 10.18 10.47 -17.28
N ILE A 10 8.91 10.08 -17.38
CA ILE A 10 8.51 8.81 -17.99
C ILE A 10 8.91 8.78 -19.47
N ARG A 11 8.73 9.87 -20.21
CA ARG A 11 9.11 9.95 -21.61
C ARG A 11 10.61 9.74 -21.81
N LYS A 12 11.44 10.37 -20.95
CA LYS A 12 12.91 10.19 -20.97
C LYS A 12 13.32 8.76 -20.60
N CYS A 13 12.67 8.14 -19.61
CA CYS A 13 12.90 6.72 -19.31
C CYS A 13 12.57 5.82 -20.51
N LYS A 14 11.44 6.07 -21.19
CA LYS A 14 11.02 5.30 -22.38
C LYS A 14 11.98 5.47 -23.56
N SER A 15 12.72 6.57 -23.64
CA SER A 15 13.78 6.76 -24.65
C SER A 15 15.12 6.11 -24.29
N GLY A 16 15.19 5.36 -23.19
CA GLY A 16 16.34 4.58 -22.77
C GLY A 16 17.22 5.22 -21.69
N ASP A 17 16.89 6.41 -21.19
CA ASP A 17 17.67 7.06 -20.14
C ASP A 17 17.12 6.71 -18.74
N ALA A 18 17.66 5.61 -18.17
CA ALA A 18 17.26 5.09 -16.88
C ALA A 18 17.47 6.07 -15.71
N ARG A 19 18.34 7.09 -15.84
CA ARG A 19 18.59 8.08 -14.77
C ARG A 19 17.34 8.86 -14.38
N PHE A 20 16.38 9.01 -15.29
CA PHE A 20 15.12 9.69 -15.04
C PHE A 20 14.09 8.84 -14.28
N TYR A 21 14.40 7.57 -14.00
CA TYR A 21 13.55 6.71 -13.19
C TYR A 21 13.67 6.99 -11.70
N GLU A 22 14.86 7.33 -11.20
CA GLU A 22 15.10 7.60 -9.78
C GLU A 22 14.18 8.68 -9.20
N PRO A 23 13.92 9.83 -9.84
CA PRO A 23 12.94 10.80 -9.34
C PRO A 23 11.51 10.26 -9.23
N LEU A 24 11.11 9.33 -10.10
CA LEU A 24 9.82 8.64 -10.00
C LEU A 24 9.79 7.73 -8.77
N VAL A 25 10.84 6.91 -8.57
CA VAL A 25 10.98 6.06 -7.39
C VAL A 25 10.85 6.88 -6.12
N ARG A 26 11.66 7.94 -5.96
CA ARG A 26 11.64 8.82 -4.78
C ARG A 26 10.27 9.44 -4.50
N ALA A 27 9.51 9.76 -5.55
CA ALA A 27 8.18 10.37 -5.39
C ALA A 27 7.12 9.36 -4.94
N TYR A 28 7.23 8.10 -5.39
CA TYR A 28 6.22 7.07 -5.14
C TYR A 28 6.56 6.12 -3.98
N GLU A 29 7.83 6.03 -3.59
CA GLU A 29 8.32 5.16 -2.52
C GLU A 29 7.57 5.36 -1.18
N PRO A 30 7.40 6.59 -0.64
CA PRO A 30 6.76 6.74 0.66
C PRO A 30 5.30 6.29 0.68
N VAL A 31 4.57 6.53 -0.42
CA VAL A 31 3.17 6.12 -0.60
C VAL A 31 3.10 4.62 -0.82
N GLY A 32 3.98 4.09 -1.68
CA GLY A 32 4.07 2.67 -1.99
C GLY A 32 4.36 1.84 -0.74
N LEU A 33 5.31 2.29 0.08
CA LEU A 33 5.66 1.60 1.32
C LEU A 33 4.46 1.53 2.29
N ARG A 34 3.71 2.63 2.46
CA ARG A 34 2.52 2.63 3.33
C ARG A 34 1.46 1.64 2.85
N LEU A 35 1.19 1.61 1.55
CA LEU A 35 0.25 0.64 0.97
C LEU A 35 0.76 -0.79 1.14
N ALA A 36 2.03 -1.03 0.85
CA ALA A 36 2.63 -2.36 0.98
C ALA A 36 2.60 -2.86 2.44
N VAL A 37 2.95 -2.00 3.44
CA VAL A 37 2.86 -2.33 4.87
C VAL A 37 1.41 -2.64 5.26
N ALA A 38 0.44 -1.87 4.77
CA ALA A 38 -0.97 -2.13 5.03
C ALA A 38 -1.43 -3.50 4.50
N MET A 39 -0.86 -3.95 3.40
CA MET A 39 -1.19 -5.23 2.79
C MET A 39 -0.43 -6.41 3.40
N MET A 40 0.87 -6.25 3.65
CA MET A 40 1.78 -7.33 4.07
C MET A 40 1.78 -7.55 5.58
N GLY A 41 1.46 -6.50 6.37
CA GLY A 41 1.45 -6.54 7.83
C GLY A 41 2.83 -6.42 8.48
N ASN A 42 3.91 -6.37 7.72
CA ASN A 42 5.27 -6.14 8.21
C ASN A 42 6.10 -5.32 7.21
N THR A 43 7.13 -4.67 7.71
CA THR A 43 7.93 -3.71 6.93
C THR A 43 8.90 -4.41 5.97
N GLU A 44 9.47 -5.54 6.35
CA GLU A 44 10.47 -6.28 5.55
C GLU A 44 9.86 -6.77 4.24
N ASP A 45 8.77 -7.54 4.32
CA ASP A 45 8.06 -7.97 3.11
C ASP A 45 7.49 -6.82 2.29
N ALA A 46 7.06 -5.74 2.97
CA ALA A 46 6.56 -4.56 2.28
C ALA A 46 7.65 -3.88 1.44
N GLN A 47 8.88 -3.81 1.97
CA GLN A 47 10.04 -3.29 1.23
C GLN A 47 10.39 -4.17 0.04
N ASP A 48 10.41 -5.50 0.22
CA ASP A 48 10.67 -6.44 -0.86
C ASP A 48 9.60 -6.34 -1.95
N ALA A 49 8.32 -6.32 -1.56
CA ALA A 49 7.23 -6.15 -2.52
C ALA A 49 7.32 -4.83 -3.29
N LEU A 50 7.70 -3.75 -2.61
CA LEU A 50 7.85 -2.43 -3.22
C LEU A 50 9.04 -2.39 -4.19
N GLN A 51 10.17 -2.96 -3.82
CA GLN A 51 11.35 -3.06 -4.68
C GLN A 51 11.04 -3.84 -5.96
N GLU A 52 10.42 -5.01 -5.83
CA GLU A 52 9.99 -5.82 -6.95
C GLU A 52 8.97 -5.09 -7.85
N ALA A 53 8.05 -4.33 -7.24
CA ALA A 53 7.09 -3.53 -7.98
C ALA A 53 7.77 -2.42 -8.80
N PHE A 54 8.80 -1.76 -8.26
CA PHE A 54 9.59 -0.78 -9.01
C PHE A 54 10.35 -1.42 -10.17
N ILE A 55 10.96 -2.59 -9.97
CA ILE A 55 11.63 -3.34 -11.04
C ILE A 55 10.63 -3.68 -12.15
N LYS A 56 9.49 -4.30 -11.81
CA LYS A 56 8.44 -4.63 -12.78
C LYS A 56 7.88 -3.40 -13.50
N THR A 57 7.75 -2.29 -12.78
CA THR A 57 7.31 -1.02 -13.36
C THR A 57 8.32 -0.53 -14.39
N PHE A 58 9.61 -0.54 -14.09
CA PHE A 58 10.66 -0.13 -14.99
C PHE A 58 10.69 -1.00 -16.27
N ASP A 59 10.65 -2.32 -16.11
CA ASP A 59 10.67 -3.28 -17.21
C ASP A 59 9.47 -3.12 -18.15
N THR A 60 8.31 -2.78 -17.60
CA THR A 60 7.08 -2.62 -18.37
C THR A 60 6.79 -1.18 -18.80
N LEU A 61 7.62 -0.22 -18.35
CA LEU A 61 7.41 1.21 -18.59
C LEU A 61 7.35 1.57 -20.09
N HIS A 62 8.07 0.84 -20.93
CA HIS A 62 8.05 1.02 -22.40
C HIS A 62 6.64 0.84 -23.00
N ARG A 63 5.75 0.06 -22.34
CA ARG A 63 4.34 -0.18 -22.74
C ARG A 63 3.35 0.79 -22.11
N PHE A 64 3.80 1.60 -21.14
CA PHE A 64 2.90 2.51 -20.43
C PHE A 64 2.33 3.58 -21.36
N ASP A 65 1.01 3.77 -21.32
CA ASP A 65 0.30 4.82 -22.06
C ASP A 65 0.35 6.14 -21.30
N LEU A 66 1.09 7.13 -21.82
CA LEU A 66 1.24 8.46 -21.23
C LEU A 66 -0.07 9.27 -21.09
N ARG A 67 -1.18 8.81 -21.71
CA ARG A 67 -2.51 9.42 -21.53
C ARG A 67 -3.16 9.02 -20.21
N ARG A 68 -2.69 7.95 -19.58
CA ARG A 68 -3.17 7.47 -18.28
C ARG A 68 -2.34 8.08 -17.14
N PRO A 69 -2.92 8.25 -15.94
CA PRO A 69 -2.14 8.64 -14.76
C PRO A 69 -1.20 7.50 -14.34
N PHE A 70 0.05 7.85 -14.04
CA PHE A 70 1.08 6.87 -13.68
C PHE A 70 0.83 6.26 -12.30
N GLY A 71 0.42 7.07 -11.32
CA GLY A 71 0.18 6.59 -9.96
C GLY A 71 -0.74 5.37 -9.88
N PRO A 72 -1.98 5.41 -10.38
CA PRO A 72 -2.87 4.25 -10.39
C PRO A 72 -2.26 3.02 -11.07
N TRP A 73 -1.55 3.17 -12.14
CA TRP A 73 -0.88 2.06 -12.82
C TRP A 73 0.25 1.45 -11.99
N PHE A 74 1.11 2.28 -11.38
CA PHE A 74 2.15 1.81 -10.47
C PHE A 74 1.57 1.08 -9.25
N PHE A 75 0.55 1.66 -8.60
CA PHE A 75 -0.07 1.05 -7.43
C PHE A 75 -0.82 -0.24 -7.74
N GLN A 76 -1.33 -0.40 -8.95
CA GLN A 76 -1.87 -1.68 -9.43
C GLN A 76 -0.78 -2.75 -9.49
N ILE A 77 0.40 -2.42 -10.02
CA ILE A 77 1.56 -3.33 -10.06
C ILE A 77 2.00 -3.71 -8.65
N LEU A 78 2.16 -2.72 -7.76
CA LEU A 78 2.54 -2.94 -6.36
C LEU A 78 1.54 -3.84 -5.63
N ARG A 79 0.25 -3.54 -5.76
CA ARG A 79 -0.82 -4.35 -5.16
C ARG A 79 -0.78 -5.80 -5.64
N ASN A 80 -0.63 -6.00 -6.93
CA ASN A 80 -0.55 -7.34 -7.49
C ASN A 80 0.69 -8.08 -6.96
N GLN A 81 1.84 -7.41 -6.84
CA GLN A 81 3.05 -7.97 -6.25
C GLN A 81 2.81 -8.41 -4.79
N CYS A 82 2.23 -7.56 -3.95
CA CYS A 82 1.88 -7.92 -2.58
C CYS A 82 0.95 -9.15 -2.52
N ARG A 83 -0.07 -9.20 -3.36
CA ARG A 83 -1.01 -10.34 -3.42
C ARG A 83 -0.33 -11.64 -3.84
N ASP A 84 0.57 -11.57 -4.80
CA ASP A 84 1.32 -12.75 -5.27
C ASP A 84 2.24 -13.29 -4.17
N MET A 85 2.93 -12.42 -3.44
CA MET A 85 3.75 -12.81 -2.28
C MET A 85 2.90 -13.44 -1.17
N LEU A 86 1.75 -12.86 -0.83
CA LEU A 86 0.83 -13.42 0.16
C LEU A 86 0.29 -14.79 -0.26
N ARG A 87 -0.03 -14.98 -1.54
CA ARG A 87 -0.46 -16.28 -2.08
C ARG A 87 0.65 -17.33 -2.00
N SER A 88 1.87 -16.95 -2.37
CA SER A 88 3.05 -17.84 -2.29
C SER A 88 3.31 -18.29 -0.87
N ARG A 89 3.22 -17.37 0.12
CA ARG A 89 3.34 -17.72 1.54
C ARG A 89 2.27 -18.71 1.99
N LYS A 90 1.00 -18.43 1.70
CA LYS A 90 -0.08 -19.36 2.04
C LYS A 90 0.10 -20.74 1.42
N ALA A 91 0.65 -20.82 0.21
CA ALA A 91 0.97 -22.09 -0.42
C ALA A 91 2.10 -22.82 0.31
N LYS A 92 3.17 -22.12 0.69
CA LYS A 92 4.27 -22.69 1.48
C LYS A 92 3.80 -23.18 2.85
N PHE A 93 3.05 -22.36 3.60
CA PHE A 93 2.48 -22.76 4.90
C PHE A 93 1.61 -24.01 4.79
N ARG A 94 0.79 -24.13 3.74
CA ARG A 94 0.00 -25.36 3.52
C ARG A 94 0.85 -26.60 3.24
N MET A 95 2.03 -26.43 2.68
CA MET A 95 2.97 -27.54 2.46
C MET A 95 3.80 -27.85 3.72
N GLU A 96 4.01 -26.85 4.58
CA GLU A 96 4.79 -26.94 5.82
C GLU A 96 3.91 -27.23 7.06
N GLU A 97 2.57 -27.09 7.00
CA GLU A 97 1.62 -27.47 8.07
C GLU A 97 1.56 -28.97 8.38
N VAL A 98 2.51 -29.75 7.82
CA VAL A 98 2.82 -31.11 8.29
C VAL A 98 3.80 -31.07 9.48
N ASP A 99 4.50 -29.96 9.74
CA ASP A 99 5.40 -29.77 10.89
C ASP A 99 5.47 -28.30 11.33
N GLU A 100 5.12 -28.10 12.62
CA GLU A 100 5.42 -26.96 13.51
C GLU A 100 4.70 -25.60 13.32
N LYS A 101 4.13 -25.18 14.45
CA LYS A 101 3.55 -23.85 14.74
C LYS A 101 4.65 -22.78 14.83
N ILE A 102 4.52 -21.69 14.08
CA ILE A 102 5.37 -20.50 14.23
C ILE A 102 4.54 -19.30 14.69
N GLU A 103 5.03 -18.65 15.74
CA GLU A 103 4.45 -17.48 16.39
C GLU A 103 4.55 -16.21 15.52
N GLU A 104 3.47 -15.42 15.49
CA GLU A 104 3.45 -14.08 14.89
C GLU A 104 4.27 -13.09 15.74
N ARG A 105 5.20 -12.37 15.12
CA ARG A 105 5.97 -11.30 15.75
C ARG A 105 5.39 -9.92 15.40
N PRO A 106 5.15 -9.05 16.41
CA PRO A 106 4.78 -7.66 16.17
C PRO A 106 6.01 -6.83 15.74
N ALA A 107 5.81 -5.90 14.80
CA ALA A 107 6.85 -4.97 14.36
C ALA A 107 7.08 -3.83 15.38
N ASP A 108 8.34 -3.59 15.73
CA ASP A 108 8.77 -2.52 16.62
C ASP A 108 8.71 -1.14 15.95
N ALA A 109 8.13 -0.16 16.66
CA ALA A 109 8.09 1.24 16.24
C ALA A 109 9.12 2.08 17.00
N GLU A 110 10.00 2.77 16.27
CA GLU A 110 11.03 3.66 16.83
C GLU A 110 10.47 5.00 17.36
N ARG A 111 11.12 5.54 18.41
CA ARG A 111 10.66 6.66 19.27
C ARG A 111 11.32 7.99 18.91
N GLY A 112 10.53 9.07 18.92
CA GLY A 112 10.97 10.45 18.78
C GLY A 112 10.24 11.46 19.71
N PRO A 113 10.59 12.79 19.77
CA PRO A 113 10.22 13.70 20.88
C PRO A 113 8.73 14.10 20.97
N GLU A 114 8.31 14.68 22.10
CA GLU A 114 6.96 14.70 22.72
C GLU A 114 5.75 15.12 21.83
N ARG A 115 5.86 16.09 20.93
CA ARG A 115 4.81 16.40 19.93
C ARG A 115 4.81 15.42 18.75
N ALA A 116 5.95 14.83 18.47
CA ALA A 116 6.08 13.68 17.58
C ALA A 116 5.53 12.42 18.24
N ARG A 117 5.61 12.27 19.57
CA ARG A 117 5.04 11.13 20.32
C ARG A 117 3.52 11.07 20.21
N GLN A 118 2.78 12.15 20.48
CA GLN A 118 1.31 12.14 20.37
C GLN A 118 0.83 11.85 18.95
N ARG A 119 1.52 12.38 17.92
CA ARG A 119 1.25 12.04 16.52
C ARG A 119 1.65 10.60 16.17
N ASN A 120 2.76 10.13 16.73
CA ASN A 120 3.21 8.74 16.56
C ASN A 120 2.28 7.78 17.31
N ASP A 121 1.82 8.15 18.51
CA ASP A 121 0.90 7.32 19.30
C ASP A 121 -0.46 7.17 18.59
N ALA A 122 -1.04 8.27 18.09
CA ALA A 122 -2.27 8.23 17.31
C ALA A 122 -2.10 7.43 16.00
N ARG A 123 -0.94 7.59 15.35
CA ARG A 123 -0.61 6.86 14.13
C ARG A 123 -0.40 5.36 14.41
N ALA A 124 0.30 5.03 15.50
CA ALA A 124 0.49 3.64 15.94
C ALA A 124 -0.84 2.97 16.28
N VAL A 125 -1.73 3.70 16.97
CA VAL A 125 -3.09 3.25 17.27
C VAL A 125 -3.90 3.00 16.00
N LEU A 126 -3.84 3.92 15.03
CA LEU A 126 -4.51 3.74 13.73
C LEU A 126 -4.00 2.49 13.00
N TRP A 127 -2.68 2.28 12.97
CA TRP A 127 -2.09 1.10 12.33
C TRP A 127 -2.52 -0.20 13.02
N LYS A 128 -2.54 -0.24 14.36
CA LYS A 128 -3.07 -1.38 15.13
C LYS A 128 -4.56 -1.63 14.82
N GLY A 129 -5.36 -0.58 14.65
CA GLY A 129 -6.75 -0.71 14.24
C GLY A 129 -6.88 -1.26 12.81
N LEU A 130 -6.03 -0.79 11.90
CA LEU A 130 -5.97 -1.29 10.51
C LEU A 130 -5.58 -2.78 10.45
N GLU A 131 -4.69 -3.26 11.31
CA GLU A 131 -4.31 -4.68 11.38
C GLU A 131 -5.47 -5.60 11.77
N ARG A 132 -6.45 -5.09 12.52
CA ARG A 132 -7.62 -5.86 13.00
C ARG A 132 -8.73 -6.00 11.95
N ILE A 133 -8.72 -5.18 10.90
CA ILE A 133 -9.72 -5.25 9.84
C ILE A 133 -9.23 -6.09 8.66
N GLY A 134 -10.17 -6.59 7.87
CA GLY A 134 -9.86 -7.40 6.69
C GLY A 134 -8.99 -6.66 5.67
N PRO A 135 -8.12 -7.37 4.93
CA PRO A 135 -7.15 -6.77 4.01
C PRO A 135 -7.81 -5.89 2.93
N GLU A 136 -8.97 -6.27 2.43
CA GLU A 136 -9.70 -5.48 1.42
C GLU A 136 -10.24 -4.14 1.98
N HIS A 137 -10.61 -4.10 3.26
CA HIS A 137 -11.00 -2.88 3.96
C HIS A 137 -9.79 -2.00 4.23
N ARG A 138 -8.66 -2.59 4.57
CA ARG A 138 -7.40 -1.90 4.84
C ARG A 138 -6.87 -1.20 3.58
N GLU A 139 -6.80 -1.94 2.45
CA GLU A 139 -6.36 -1.39 1.16
C GLU A 139 -7.15 -0.12 0.78
N VAL A 140 -8.48 -0.19 0.83
CA VAL A 140 -9.33 0.92 0.39
C VAL A 140 -9.23 2.13 1.31
N LEU A 141 -9.08 1.94 2.64
CA LEU A 141 -8.88 3.02 3.60
C LEU A 141 -7.54 3.71 3.40
N VAL A 142 -6.45 2.95 3.23
CA VAL A 142 -5.13 3.54 2.99
C VAL A 142 -5.16 4.38 1.72
N LEU A 143 -5.68 3.85 0.62
CA LEU A 143 -5.75 4.59 -0.63
C LEU A 143 -6.62 5.85 -0.53
N LYS A 144 -7.73 5.79 0.21
CA LYS A 144 -8.64 6.96 0.32
C LYS A 144 -8.21 7.95 1.37
N GLU A 145 -8.01 7.51 2.62
CA GLU A 145 -7.87 8.40 3.78
C GLU A 145 -6.42 8.85 4.00
N LEU A 146 -5.44 8.00 3.70
CA LEU A 146 -4.04 8.35 3.88
C LEU A 146 -3.42 8.96 2.62
N GLU A 147 -3.80 8.47 1.43
CA GLU A 147 -3.18 8.88 0.17
C GLU A 147 -4.07 9.80 -0.69
N GLY A 148 -5.35 9.94 -0.32
CA GLY A 148 -6.26 10.90 -0.94
C GLY A 148 -6.72 10.56 -2.36
N PHE A 149 -6.56 9.33 -2.83
CA PHE A 149 -6.98 8.92 -4.17
C PHE A 149 -8.48 9.13 -4.38
N ARG A 150 -8.86 9.48 -5.62
CA ARG A 150 -10.26 9.57 -6.04
C ARG A 150 -10.85 8.18 -6.23
N TYR A 151 -12.16 8.05 -6.12
CA TYR A 151 -12.85 6.74 -6.24
C TYR A 151 -12.53 6.04 -7.56
N GLY A 152 -12.52 6.76 -8.68
CA GLY A 152 -12.13 6.20 -9.98
C GLY A 152 -10.68 5.71 -10.04
N GLU A 153 -9.75 6.37 -9.35
CA GLU A 153 -8.35 5.93 -9.25
C GLU A 153 -8.24 4.68 -8.38
N ILE A 154 -8.96 4.64 -7.25
CA ILE A 154 -9.04 3.46 -6.38
C ILE A 154 -9.66 2.28 -7.13
N ALA A 155 -10.71 2.51 -7.91
CA ALA A 155 -11.34 1.51 -8.75
C ALA A 155 -10.35 0.88 -9.75
N GLN A 156 -9.49 1.72 -10.36
CA GLN A 156 -8.42 1.26 -11.25
C GLN A 156 -7.35 0.45 -10.51
N ILE A 157 -6.87 0.95 -9.34
CA ILE A 157 -5.84 0.28 -8.53
C ILE A 157 -6.35 -1.08 -8.04
N LEU A 158 -7.59 -1.13 -7.55
CA LEU A 158 -8.18 -2.32 -6.95
C LEU A 158 -8.84 -3.26 -7.97
N GLU A 159 -8.96 -2.83 -9.24
CA GLU A 159 -9.63 -3.58 -10.32
C GLU A 159 -11.08 -3.96 -9.96
N ILE A 160 -11.82 -3.02 -9.38
CA ILE A 160 -13.22 -3.17 -8.97
C ILE A 160 -14.06 -2.01 -9.50
N PRO A 161 -15.37 -2.17 -9.65
CA PRO A 161 -16.28 -1.06 -10.01
C PRO A 161 -16.22 0.09 -8.98
N GLU A 162 -16.37 1.33 -9.45
CA GLU A 162 -16.36 2.51 -8.56
C GLU A 162 -17.46 2.48 -7.49
N GLY A 163 -18.64 1.93 -7.84
CA GLY A 163 -19.71 1.70 -6.85
C GLY A 163 -19.29 0.74 -5.73
N THR A 164 -18.45 -0.24 -6.05
CA THR A 164 -17.88 -1.18 -5.06
C THR A 164 -16.87 -0.48 -4.16
N VAL A 165 -16.13 0.52 -4.66
CA VAL A 165 -15.23 1.32 -3.83
C VAL A 165 -16.01 2.05 -2.74
N ALA A 166 -17.14 2.67 -3.08
CA ALA A 166 -17.98 3.41 -2.12
C ALA A 166 -18.53 2.49 -1.03
N SER A 167 -19.11 1.34 -1.40
CA SER A 167 -19.65 0.38 -0.42
C SER A 167 -18.53 -0.22 0.45
N ARG A 168 -17.39 -0.57 -0.15
CA ARG A 168 -16.24 -1.11 0.59
C ARG A 168 -15.66 -0.08 1.58
N LEU A 169 -15.58 1.20 1.21
CA LEU A 169 -15.18 2.28 2.11
C LEU A 169 -16.15 2.45 3.28
N TYR A 170 -17.45 2.37 3.02
CA TYR A 170 -18.45 2.43 4.08
C TYR A 170 -18.25 1.31 5.11
N HIS A 171 -18.14 0.07 4.67
CA HIS A 171 -17.91 -1.06 5.55
C HIS A 171 -16.54 -1.03 6.23
N ALA A 172 -15.51 -0.57 5.51
CA ALA A 172 -14.16 -0.45 6.05
C ALA A 172 -14.06 0.57 7.20
N ARG A 173 -14.73 1.74 7.05
CA ARG A 173 -14.81 2.74 8.13
C ARG A 173 -15.54 2.21 9.35
N HIS A 174 -16.62 1.46 9.14
CA HIS A 174 -17.36 0.84 10.23
C HIS A 174 -16.49 -0.18 10.97
N ALA A 175 -15.86 -1.10 10.24
CA ALA A 175 -14.99 -2.10 10.83
C ALA A 175 -13.78 -1.48 11.57
N LEU A 176 -13.17 -0.42 11.03
CA LEU A 176 -12.09 0.28 11.72
C LEU A 176 -12.58 0.95 13.01
N ARG A 177 -13.74 1.59 12.96
CA ARG A 177 -14.35 2.19 14.17
C ARG A 177 -14.58 1.15 15.26
N GLU A 178 -15.15 0.00 14.92
CA GLU A 178 -15.37 -1.09 15.87
C GLU A 178 -14.04 -1.58 16.47
N ALA A 179 -13.02 -1.81 15.63
CA ALA A 179 -11.70 -2.22 16.10
C ALA A 179 -11.05 -1.19 17.04
N LEU A 180 -11.21 0.11 16.79
CA LEU A 180 -10.69 1.17 17.66
C LEU A 180 -11.45 1.26 18.99
N VAL A 181 -12.78 1.08 18.99
CA VAL A 181 -13.59 1.02 20.22
C VAL A 181 -13.18 -0.17 21.09
N GLU A 182 -12.99 -1.34 20.51
CA GLU A 182 -12.51 -2.53 21.23
C GLU A 182 -11.11 -2.34 21.85
N MET A 183 -10.30 -1.46 21.28
CA MET A 183 -8.99 -1.08 21.79
C MET A 183 -9.05 0.00 22.89
N ASN A 184 -10.25 0.39 23.38
CA ASN A 184 -10.48 1.49 24.30
C ASN A 184 -9.88 2.84 23.84
N VAL A 185 -9.88 3.07 22.55
CA VAL A 185 -9.46 4.36 21.98
C VAL A 185 -10.69 5.27 21.98
N GLU A 186 -10.68 6.30 22.85
CA GLU A 186 -11.68 7.36 22.79
C GLU A 186 -11.52 8.11 21.46
N TYR A 187 -12.57 8.10 20.66
CA TYR A 187 -12.64 8.89 19.43
C TYR A 187 -13.14 10.30 19.79
N PRO A 188 -12.44 11.36 19.38
CA PRO A 188 -12.92 12.73 19.58
C PRO A 188 -14.18 13.03 18.75
#